data_6b6a788d2692e91e562053d8a23b95f1
#
_entry.id   6b6a788d2692e91e562053d8a23b95f1
#
_cell.length_a   1.000
_cell.length_b   1.000
_cell.length_c   1.000
_cell.angle_alpha   90.00
_cell.angle_beta   90.00
_cell.angle_gamma   90.00
#
_symmetry.space_group_name_H-M   'P 1'
#
loop_
_entity.id
_entity.type
_entity.pdbx_description
1 polymer ?
#
loop_
_entity_poly.entity_id
_entity_poly.type
_entity_poly.pdbx_seq_one_letter_code
_entity_poly.pdbx_strand_id
1 'polypeptide(L)'
;MKKLTLLLLSILTLAACQPRTPDAAYIVQVSLGSWNAPQYSAEQIVSRIDAVAEMIPVRKVIIGWSLDKEIYRQVGAALHAKGIDMLLWLPVFAETEEVCDNTPSVDIWGREPANFDLTEGEGFRFTCPSDPQNAANILALYDSRFADCGFDGVFLDRIRTQSFVGGVSGVLSCGDPHCRAQFAAEGVDLEAVKAAIDAQGDAFFSVKSFDPAKGPEFADPLAAAFFVAKGHIVSGAVASVADAFRARGLQVGMDLFAPFMAPFVGQDYAILAQHADFIKPMLYRATTAPAGMGFEYELLRRELPGATGYPSFEMTPEFLDSQLDAMAPHPCEKYPGIEINYRAGVAETSPEYVRESLSHVMAHRFQGAVLSWNVMEAPDAHIAALGK
;
A
#
# COMPACT_ATOMS: atom_id res chain seq x y z
N MET A 1 -4.25 -3.40 82.69
CA MET A 1 -3.25 -3.87 81.73
C MET A 1 -3.94 -3.96 80.37
N LYS A 2 -3.79 -2.94 79.52
CA LYS A 2 -4.41 -2.89 78.16
C LYS A 2 -3.36 -3.39 77.13
N LYS A 3 -3.70 -4.49 76.45
CA LYS A 3 -2.87 -4.98 75.31
C LYS A 3 -3.15 -4.17 74.06
N LEU A 4 -2.12 -3.52 73.53
CA LEU A 4 -2.14 -2.78 72.29
C LEU A 4 -1.74 -3.75 71.19
N THR A 5 -2.69 -4.09 70.30
CA THR A 5 -2.44 -4.93 69.08
C THR A 5 -2.08 -4.04 67.96
N LEU A 6 -0.82 -4.13 67.51
CA LEU A 6 -0.32 -3.42 66.32
C LEU A 6 -0.76 -4.19 65.07
N LEU A 7 -1.57 -3.56 64.21
CA LEU A 7 -1.97 -4.09 62.91
C LEU A 7 -0.95 -3.56 61.87
N LEU A 8 -0.07 -4.45 61.38
CA LEU A 8 0.81 -4.14 60.24
C LEU A 8 -0.01 -4.24 58.96
N LEU A 9 -0.23 -3.11 58.32
CA LEU A 9 -0.82 -3.04 56.99
C LEU A 9 0.29 -3.22 55.95
N SER A 10 0.39 -4.41 55.35
CA SER A 10 1.28 -4.68 54.23
C SER A 10 0.70 -4.07 52.95
N ILE A 11 1.26 -2.96 52.48
CA ILE A 11 0.94 -2.39 51.17
C ILE A 11 1.68 -3.23 50.14
N LEU A 12 0.97 -4.16 49.48
CA LEU A 12 1.45 -4.78 48.24
C LEU A 12 1.38 -3.74 47.12
N THR A 13 2.51 -3.18 46.74
CA THR A 13 2.65 -2.43 45.51
C THR A 13 2.59 -3.44 44.35
N LEU A 14 1.44 -3.55 43.72
CA LEU A 14 1.30 -4.16 42.37
C LEU A 14 2.09 -3.26 41.41
N ALA A 15 3.33 -3.66 41.14
CA ALA A 15 4.04 -3.17 39.97
C ALA A 15 3.25 -3.67 38.77
N ALA A 16 2.42 -2.78 38.19
CA ALA A 16 1.80 -3.02 36.90
C ALA A 16 2.94 -3.22 35.91
N CYS A 17 3.14 -4.46 35.46
CA CYS A 17 3.93 -4.71 34.28
C CYS A 17 3.25 -3.94 33.13
N GLN A 18 3.80 -2.77 32.79
CA GLN A 18 3.44 -2.16 31.53
C GLN A 18 3.85 -3.16 30.44
N PRO A 19 2.93 -3.51 29.53
CA PRO A 19 3.30 -4.36 28.41
C PRO A 19 4.44 -3.64 27.67
N ARG A 20 5.60 -4.33 27.58
CA ARG A 20 6.74 -3.85 26.79
C ARG A 20 6.24 -3.60 25.38
N THR A 21 6.43 -2.41 24.87
CA THR A 21 6.25 -2.14 23.44
C THR A 21 7.14 -3.15 22.70
N PRO A 22 6.62 -3.90 21.73
CA PRO A 22 7.48 -4.77 20.94
C PRO A 22 8.63 -3.95 20.38
N ASP A 23 9.84 -4.48 20.41
CA ASP A 23 10.96 -3.83 19.73
C ASP A 23 10.55 -3.66 18.27
N ALA A 24 10.66 -2.43 17.73
CA ALA A 24 10.22 -2.13 16.37
C ALA A 24 10.92 -3.07 15.39
N ALA A 25 10.14 -3.69 14.50
CA ALA A 25 10.66 -4.53 13.44
C ALA A 25 10.51 -3.79 12.10
N TYR A 26 11.58 -3.75 11.31
CA TYR A 26 11.55 -3.05 10.03
C TYR A 26 11.47 -4.02 8.85
N ILE A 27 10.67 -3.63 7.88
CA ILE A 27 10.63 -4.24 6.56
C ILE A 27 11.28 -3.23 5.61
N VAL A 28 12.26 -3.65 4.81
CA VAL A 28 12.91 -2.78 3.84
C VAL A 28 12.50 -3.17 2.42
N GLN A 29 12.44 -2.18 1.53
CA GLN A 29 12.14 -2.39 0.12
C GLN A 29 13.41 -2.24 -0.73
N VAL A 30 13.60 -3.15 -1.68
CA VAL A 30 14.66 -3.13 -2.69
C VAL A 30 14.00 -3.14 -4.07
N SER A 31 14.04 -2.01 -4.78
CA SER A 31 13.65 -1.94 -6.18
C SER A 31 14.85 -2.30 -7.06
N LEU A 32 14.66 -3.27 -7.94
CA LEU A 32 15.68 -3.65 -8.94
C LEU A 32 15.57 -2.83 -10.24
N GLY A 33 14.56 -1.98 -10.37
CA GLY A 33 14.37 -1.02 -11.45
C GLY A 33 13.62 -1.55 -12.65
N SER A 34 13.97 -2.71 -13.19
CA SER A 34 13.36 -3.26 -14.41
C SER A 34 13.33 -4.78 -14.39
N TRP A 35 12.32 -5.38 -15.00
CA TRP A 35 12.20 -6.83 -15.15
C TRP A 35 13.39 -7.46 -15.89
N ASN A 36 13.91 -6.79 -16.91
CA ASN A 36 14.93 -7.35 -17.79
C ASN A 36 16.36 -6.81 -17.55
N ALA A 37 16.50 -5.73 -16.78
CA ALA A 37 17.78 -5.07 -16.54
C ALA A 37 17.90 -4.59 -15.08
N PRO A 38 18.15 -5.52 -14.13
CA PRO A 38 18.30 -5.14 -12.72
C PRO A 38 19.49 -4.20 -12.52
N GLN A 39 19.29 -3.16 -11.71
CA GLN A 39 20.28 -2.11 -11.45
C GLN A 39 21.37 -2.53 -10.46
N TYR A 40 21.13 -3.57 -9.66
CA TYR A 40 22.03 -4.00 -8.59
C TYR A 40 22.34 -5.49 -8.70
N SER A 41 23.57 -5.87 -8.38
CA SER A 41 23.95 -7.27 -8.20
C SER A 41 23.51 -7.80 -6.83
N ALA A 42 23.43 -9.12 -6.69
CA ALA A 42 23.12 -9.76 -5.41
C ALA A 42 24.11 -9.36 -4.30
N GLU A 43 25.40 -9.24 -4.61
CA GLU A 43 26.43 -8.80 -3.68
C GLU A 43 26.18 -7.38 -3.16
N GLN A 44 25.83 -6.43 -4.06
CA GLN A 44 25.50 -5.06 -3.67
C GLN A 44 24.28 -5.02 -2.75
N ILE A 45 23.23 -5.79 -3.08
CA ILE A 45 22.02 -5.87 -2.27
C ILE A 45 22.32 -6.42 -0.88
N VAL A 46 23.01 -7.55 -0.79
CA VAL A 46 23.36 -8.19 0.49
C VAL A 46 24.22 -7.25 1.32
N SER A 47 25.25 -6.64 0.73
CA SER A 47 26.13 -5.68 1.43
C SER A 47 25.33 -4.48 1.98
N ARG A 48 24.35 -3.96 1.21
CA ARG A 48 23.49 -2.87 1.68
C ARG A 48 22.59 -3.29 2.82
N ILE A 49 21.94 -4.46 2.71
CA ILE A 49 21.08 -4.98 3.78
C ILE A 49 21.89 -5.22 5.05
N ASP A 50 23.13 -5.71 4.96
CA ASP A 50 24.01 -5.91 6.09
C ASP A 50 24.32 -4.59 6.80
N ALA A 51 24.71 -3.56 6.06
CA ALA A 51 24.97 -2.25 6.62
C ALA A 51 23.72 -1.64 7.29
N VAL A 52 22.53 -1.87 6.73
CA VAL A 52 21.25 -1.44 7.33
C VAL A 52 20.95 -2.25 8.60
N ALA A 53 21.17 -3.55 8.58
CA ALA A 53 20.90 -4.44 9.72
C ALA A 53 21.84 -4.18 10.92
N GLU A 54 23.01 -3.58 10.70
CA GLU A 54 23.87 -3.07 11.79
C GLU A 54 23.26 -1.85 12.49
N MET A 55 22.43 -1.07 11.81
CA MET A 55 21.81 0.15 12.35
C MET A 55 20.42 -0.10 12.96
N ILE A 56 19.62 -0.99 12.37
CA ILE A 56 18.23 -1.23 12.74
C ILE A 56 17.86 -2.73 12.61
N PRO A 57 16.89 -3.25 13.37
CA PRO A 57 16.44 -4.64 13.27
C PRO A 57 15.61 -4.87 12.01
N VAL A 58 16.22 -5.35 10.94
CA VAL A 58 15.54 -5.75 9.70
C VAL A 58 14.93 -7.15 9.89
N ARG A 59 13.61 -7.27 9.68
CA ARG A 59 12.88 -8.54 9.79
C ARG A 59 12.56 -9.17 8.43
N LYS A 60 12.22 -8.36 7.45
CA LYS A 60 11.84 -8.80 6.11
C LYS A 60 12.44 -7.88 5.05
N VAL A 61 12.67 -8.43 3.88
CA VAL A 61 13.07 -7.68 2.68
C VAL A 61 12.04 -7.93 1.59
N ILE A 62 11.42 -6.86 1.11
CA ILE A 62 10.57 -6.87 -0.09
C ILE A 62 11.47 -6.53 -1.26
N ILE A 63 11.59 -7.43 -2.25
CA ILE A 63 12.52 -7.27 -3.38
C ILE A 63 11.82 -7.53 -4.71
N GLY A 64 12.05 -6.69 -5.69
CA GLY A 64 11.58 -6.77 -7.10
C GLY A 64 12.01 -5.51 -7.86
N TRP A 65 11.98 -5.44 -9.13
CA TRP A 65 11.40 -6.37 -10.08
C TRP A 65 12.50 -6.84 -11.01
N SER A 66 12.65 -8.15 -11.17
CA SER A 66 13.57 -8.72 -12.13
C SER A 66 13.13 -10.14 -12.52
N LEU A 67 13.43 -10.57 -13.74
CA LEU A 67 13.28 -11.95 -14.17
C LEU A 67 14.55 -12.79 -13.93
N ASP A 68 15.60 -12.18 -13.39
CA ASP A 68 16.84 -12.88 -13.04
C ASP A 68 16.69 -13.65 -11.73
N LYS A 69 16.41 -14.93 -11.85
CA LYS A 69 16.25 -15.85 -10.71
C LYS A 69 17.48 -15.95 -9.82
N GLU A 70 18.68 -15.79 -10.39
CA GLU A 70 19.93 -15.99 -9.67
C GLU A 70 20.15 -14.91 -8.62
N ILE A 71 19.75 -13.66 -8.90
CA ILE A 71 19.78 -12.57 -7.91
C ILE A 71 18.96 -12.97 -6.67
N TYR A 72 17.71 -13.43 -6.88
CA TYR A 72 16.84 -13.81 -5.76
C TYR A 72 17.38 -14.99 -4.97
N ARG A 73 17.92 -16.01 -5.63
CA ARG A 73 18.49 -17.18 -4.94
C ARG A 73 19.68 -16.81 -4.07
N GLN A 74 20.58 -15.97 -4.59
CA GLN A 74 21.77 -15.52 -3.84
C GLN A 74 21.37 -14.60 -2.67
N VAL A 75 20.49 -13.63 -2.92
CA VAL A 75 20.00 -12.72 -1.87
C VAL A 75 19.23 -13.51 -0.82
N GLY A 76 18.29 -14.38 -1.22
CA GLY A 76 17.49 -15.21 -0.30
C GLY A 76 18.36 -16.10 0.59
N ALA A 77 19.36 -16.77 0.03
CA ALA A 77 20.29 -17.59 0.82
C ALA A 77 21.04 -16.77 1.89
N ALA A 78 21.46 -15.54 1.54
CA ALA A 78 22.15 -14.66 2.48
C ALA A 78 21.22 -14.12 3.57
N LEU A 79 19.96 -13.78 3.23
CA LEU A 79 18.95 -13.30 4.18
C LEU A 79 18.52 -14.40 5.15
N HIS A 80 18.23 -15.61 4.65
CA HIS A 80 17.82 -16.76 5.47
C HIS A 80 18.90 -17.17 6.47
N ALA A 81 20.18 -17.08 6.10
CA ALA A 81 21.28 -17.31 7.04
C ALA A 81 21.27 -16.36 8.26
N LYS A 82 20.54 -15.25 8.17
CA LYS A 82 20.38 -14.22 9.20
C LYS A 82 18.99 -14.21 9.85
N GLY A 83 18.10 -15.11 9.42
CA GLY A 83 16.70 -15.17 9.89
C GLY A 83 15.85 -14.03 9.37
N ILE A 84 16.17 -13.48 8.19
CA ILE A 84 15.41 -12.41 7.53
C ILE A 84 14.58 -13.03 6.41
N ASP A 85 13.26 -12.81 6.43
CA ASP A 85 12.35 -13.28 5.40
C ASP A 85 12.53 -12.47 4.10
N MET A 86 12.38 -13.13 2.94
CA MET A 86 12.40 -12.50 1.62
C MET A 86 11.04 -12.59 0.95
N LEU A 87 10.44 -11.44 0.60
CA LEU A 87 9.16 -11.36 -0.08
C LEU A 87 9.34 -10.84 -1.50
N LEU A 88 8.68 -11.49 -2.47
CA LEU A 88 8.64 -11.00 -3.84
C LEU A 88 7.74 -9.77 -3.94
N TRP A 89 8.29 -8.65 -4.40
CA TRP A 89 7.51 -7.47 -4.75
C TRP A 89 6.83 -7.72 -6.10
N LEU A 90 5.52 -7.94 -6.09
CA LEU A 90 4.77 -8.38 -7.26
C LEU A 90 3.65 -7.38 -7.62
N PRO A 91 3.79 -6.62 -8.70
CA PRO A 91 2.67 -5.86 -9.28
C PRO A 91 1.59 -6.82 -9.78
N VAL A 92 0.31 -6.56 -9.44
CA VAL A 92 -0.80 -7.47 -9.76
C VAL A 92 -1.68 -6.95 -10.89
N PHE A 93 -2.18 -5.71 -10.76
CA PHE A 93 -3.11 -5.13 -11.74
C PHE A 93 -2.52 -3.92 -12.48
N ALA A 94 -1.19 -3.86 -12.58
CA ALA A 94 -0.54 -2.90 -13.44
C ALA A 94 0.85 -3.40 -13.87
N GLU A 95 1.22 -3.07 -15.09
CA GLU A 95 2.45 -3.50 -15.74
C GLU A 95 3.29 -2.28 -16.14
N THR A 96 4.61 -2.39 -15.97
CA THR A 96 5.58 -1.45 -16.56
C THR A 96 6.13 -1.98 -17.88
N GLU A 97 6.23 -3.30 -18.00
CA GLU A 97 6.67 -4.04 -19.16
C GLU A 97 5.69 -5.20 -19.39
N GLU A 98 5.47 -5.61 -20.62
CA GLU A 98 4.58 -6.71 -20.96
C GLU A 98 5.22 -8.05 -20.57
N VAL A 99 5.07 -8.45 -19.30
CA VAL A 99 5.48 -9.79 -18.82
C VAL A 99 4.36 -10.82 -18.86
N CYS A 100 3.11 -10.36 -18.97
CA CYS A 100 1.91 -11.17 -19.10
C CYS A 100 1.03 -10.60 -20.23
N ASP A 101 0.28 -11.49 -20.90
CA ASP A 101 -0.76 -11.07 -21.84
C ASP A 101 -2.07 -10.80 -21.08
N ASN A 102 -2.13 -9.61 -20.48
CA ASN A 102 -3.26 -9.21 -19.64
C ASN A 102 -4.23 -8.29 -20.39
N THR A 103 -5.52 -8.46 -20.12
CA THR A 103 -6.57 -7.55 -20.59
C THR A 103 -6.40 -6.18 -19.92
N PRO A 104 -6.28 -5.07 -20.68
CA PRO A 104 -6.15 -3.74 -20.10
C PRO A 104 -7.43 -3.31 -19.39
N SER A 105 -7.26 -2.46 -18.38
CA SER A 105 -8.37 -1.77 -17.74
C SER A 105 -8.90 -0.66 -18.64
N VAL A 106 -10.22 -0.56 -18.79
CA VAL A 106 -10.88 0.54 -19.49
C VAL A 106 -11.83 1.28 -18.55
N ASP A 107 -12.11 2.56 -18.84
CA ASP A 107 -13.09 3.32 -18.09
C ASP A 107 -14.53 2.89 -18.41
N ILE A 108 -15.51 3.47 -17.73
CA ILE A 108 -16.92 3.13 -17.94
C ILE A 108 -17.44 3.45 -19.36
N TRP A 109 -16.72 4.28 -20.15
CA TRP A 109 -17.00 4.53 -21.56
C TRP A 109 -16.25 3.60 -22.52
N GLY A 110 -15.40 2.68 -22.01
CA GLY A 110 -14.61 1.73 -22.79
C GLY A 110 -13.30 2.30 -23.34
N ARG A 111 -12.77 3.37 -22.74
CA ARG A 111 -11.50 3.99 -23.15
C ARG A 111 -10.40 3.56 -22.17
N GLU A 112 -9.21 3.26 -22.66
CA GLU A 112 -8.05 3.12 -21.78
C GLU A 112 -7.73 4.49 -21.14
N PRO A 113 -7.61 4.58 -19.81
CA PRO A 113 -7.18 5.81 -19.16
C PRO A 113 -5.76 6.18 -19.63
N ALA A 114 -5.49 7.49 -19.73
CA ALA A 114 -4.15 7.96 -20.05
C ALA A 114 -3.13 7.47 -19.03
N ASN A 115 -1.99 6.99 -19.50
CA ASN A 115 -0.87 6.73 -18.61
C ASN A 115 -0.27 8.06 -18.16
N PHE A 116 0.05 8.16 -16.88
CA PHE A 116 0.83 9.27 -16.38
C PHE A 116 2.28 9.05 -16.81
N ASP A 117 2.75 9.87 -17.73
CA ASP A 117 4.14 9.87 -18.13
C ASP A 117 4.95 10.62 -17.06
N LEU A 118 5.40 9.86 -16.07
CA LEU A 118 6.45 10.35 -15.18
C LEU A 118 7.72 10.41 -15.99
N THR A 119 8.36 11.56 -16.04
CA THR A 119 9.57 11.91 -16.77
C THR A 119 10.77 10.95 -16.59
N GLU A 120 10.59 9.82 -15.91
CA GLU A 120 11.62 8.81 -15.63
C GLU A 120 11.09 7.36 -15.71
N GLY A 121 10.11 7.08 -16.55
CA GLY A 121 9.77 5.69 -16.90
C GLY A 121 8.87 4.93 -15.95
N GLU A 122 8.07 5.61 -15.11
CA GLU A 122 7.04 4.99 -14.29
C GLU A 122 5.64 4.99 -14.95
N GLY A 123 5.56 4.88 -16.26
CA GLY A 123 4.31 4.64 -16.95
C GLY A 123 3.79 3.24 -16.63
N PHE A 124 2.58 3.14 -16.01
CA PHE A 124 1.96 1.86 -15.72
C PHE A 124 0.74 1.69 -16.60
N ARG A 125 0.63 0.54 -17.25
CA ARG A 125 -0.60 0.11 -17.89
C ARG A 125 -1.40 -0.72 -16.88
N PHE A 126 -2.56 -0.21 -16.46
CA PHE A 126 -3.45 -0.94 -15.56
C PHE A 126 -4.22 -2.02 -16.32
N THR A 127 -4.45 -3.14 -15.65
CA THR A 127 -5.16 -4.31 -16.18
C THR A 127 -6.47 -4.52 -15.42
N CYS A 128 -7.42 -5.22 -16.04
CA CYS A 128 -8.73 -5.46 -15.44
C CYS A 128 -8.61 -6.37 -14.22
N PRO A 129 -9.01 -5.92 -13.01
CA PRO A 129 -8.97 -6.75 -11.82
C PRO A 129 -10.00 -7.89 -11.85
N SER A 130 -11.09 -7.74 -12.60
CA SER A 130 -12.18 -8.71 -12.66
C SER A 130 -12.03 -9.75 -13.77
N ASP A 131 -11.05 -9.60 -14.66
CA ASP A 131 -10.77 -10.64 -15.64
C ASP A 131 -10.01 -11.79 -14.96
N PRO A 132 -10.63 -12.99 -14.86
CA PRO A 132 -9.99 -14.13 -14.21
C PRO A 132 -8.70 -14.58 -14.91
N GLN A 133 -8.53 -14.25 -16.19
CA GLN A 133 -7.31 -14.57 -16.93
C GLN A 133 -6.13 -13.73 -16.43
N ASN A 134 -6.33 -12.46 -16.09
CA ASN A 134 -5.28 -11.60 -15.53
C ASN A 134 -4.75 -12.16 -14.18
N ALA A 135 -5.66 -12.58 -13.29
CA ALA A 135 -5.27 -13.25 -12.06
C ALA A 135 -4.52 -14.57 -12.33
N ALA A 136 -5.00 -15.39 -13.27
CA ALA A 136 -4.35 -16.64 -13.65
C ALA A 136 -2.94 -16.41 -14.23
N ASN A 137 -2.75 -15.36 -15.02
CA ASN A 137 -1.47 -15.00 -15.60
C ASN A 137 -0.44 -14.60 -14.53
N ILE A 138 -0.83 -13.83 -13.52
CA ILE A 138 0.04 -13.47 -12.39
C ILE A 138 0.47 -14.71 -11.58
N LEU A 139 -0.45 -15.62 -11.32
CA LEU A 139 -0.14 -16.87 -10.63
C LEU A 139 0.80 -17.76 -11.47
N ALA A 140 0.56 -17.86 -12.77
CA ALA A 140 1.42 -18.59 -13.70
C ALA A 140 2.82 -17.95 -13.83
N LEU A 141 2.91 -16.63 -13.82
CA LEU A 141 4.18 -15.90 -13.78
C LEU A 141 4.99 -16.30 -12.53
N TYR A 142 4.34 -16.27 -11.35
CA TYR A 142 4.99 -16.71 -10.11
C TYR A 142 5.45 -18.18 -10.21
N ASP A 143 4.55 -19.08 -10.57
CA ASP A 143 4.84 -20.52 -10.62
C ASP A 143 5.98 -20.86 -11.59
N SER A 144 6.08 -20.16 -12.73
CA SER A 144 7.11 -20.41 -13.75
C SER A 144 8.43 -19.70 -13.49
N ARG A 145 8.40 -18.54 -12.82
CA ARG A 145 9.57 -17.66 -12.69
C ARG A 145 10.13 -17.56 -11.29
N PHE A 146 9.30 -17.71 -10.24
CA PHE A 146 9.69 -17.32 -8.88
C PHE A 146 9.55 -18.44 -7.84
N ALA A 147 8.75 -19.48 -8.11
CA ALA A 147 8.46 -20.53 -7.13
C ALA A 147 9.70 -21.28 -6.61
N ASP A 148 10.78 -21.32 -7.39
CA ASP A 148 12.04 -21.98 -7.03
C ASP A 148 13.15 -21.01 -6.58
N CYS A 149 12.80 -19.75 -6.27
CA CYS A 149 13.75 -18.71 -5.84
C CYS A 149 13.90 -18.56 -4.31
N GLY A 150 13.10 -19.29 -3.53
CA GLY A 150 13.20 -19.28 -2.05
C GLY A 150 12.50 -18.10 -1.38
N PHE A 151 11.42 -17.59 -1.94
CA PHE A 151 10.61 -16.58 -1.29
C PHE A 151 9.77 -17.16 -0.15
N ASP A 152 9.73 -16.45 0.99
CA ASP A 152 8.87 -16.76 2.13
C ASP A 152 7.45 -16.22 1.95
N GLY A 153 7.30 -15.27 1.02
CA GLY A 153 6.02 -14.63 0.74
C GLY A 153 6.04 -13.75 -0.51
N VAL A 154 4.89 -13.14 -0.75
CA VAL A 154 4.68 -12.13 -1.78
C VAL A 154 4.23 -10.82 -1.13
N PHE A 155 4.66 -9.73 -1.73
CA PHE A 155 4.16 -8.40 -1.42
C PHE A 155 3.41 -7.88 -2.64
N LEU A 156 2.08 -7.90 -2.56
CA LEU A 156 1.19 -7.57 -3.66
C LEU A 156 1.09 -6.04 -3.79
N ASP A 157 1.60 -5.52 -4.87
CA ASP A 157 1.57 -4.10 -5.22
C ASP A 157 0.58 -3.87 -6.37
N ARG A 158 0.17 -2.61 -6.55
CA ARG A 158 -0.78 -2.18 -7.60
C ARG A 158 -2.06 -3.00 -7.62
N ILE A 159 -2.50 -3.39 -6.44
CA ILE A 159 -3.74 -4.13 -6.19
C ILE A 159 -4.94 -3.18 -6.16
N ARG A 160 -5.11 -2.44 -7.22
CA ARG A 160 -6.05 -1.32 -7.34
C ARG A 160 -6.33 -0.97 -8.81
N THR A 161 -7.31 -0.12 -9.03
CA THR A 161 -7.43 0.60 -10.30
C THR A 161 -6.52 1.84 -10.31
N GLN A 162 -6.47 2.52 -11.45
CA GLN A 162 -5.73 3.77 -11.56
C GLN A 162 -6.33 4.84 -10.64
N SER A 163 -5.47 5.72 -10.11
CA SER A 163 -5.89 6.88 -9.32
C SER A 163 -6.20 8.09 -10.22
N PHE A 164 -6.37 9.27 -9.62
CA PHE A 164 -6.50 10.53 -10.37
C PHE A 164 -5.26 10.88 -11.22
N VAL A 165 -4.18 10.15 -11.10
CA VAL A 165 -3.04 10.18 -12.04
C VAL A 165 -3.49 9.91 -13.49
N GLY A 166 -4.46 9.02 -13.68
CA GLY A 166 -5.13 8.82 -14.97
C GLY A 166 -6.36 9.71 -15.19
N GLY A 167 -6.48 10.80 -14.44
CA GLY A 167 -7.66 11.68 -14.48
C GLY A 167 -8.92 10.98 -13.95
N VAL A 168 -10.07 11.59 -14.24
CA VAL A 168 -11.39 11.02 -13.89
C VAL A 168 -11.59 9.66 -14.56
N SER A 169 -11.07 9.47 -15.79
CA SER A 169 -11.12 8.19 -16.50
C SER A 169 -10.43 7.06 -15.72
N GLY A 170 -9.26 7.34 -15.10
CA GLY A 170 -8.56 6.38 -14.25
C GLY A 170 -9.38 5.91 -13.05
N VAL A 171 -10.02 6.86 -12.36
CA VAL A 171 -10.85 6.57 -11.19
C VAL A 171 -12.16 5.88 -11.58
N LEU A 172 -12.68 6.10 -12.78
CA LEU A 172 -13.87 5.43 -13.31
C LEU A 172 -13.56 4.10 -14.02
N SER A 173 -12.34 3.59 -13.94
CA SER A 173 -12.03 2.22 -14.36
C SER A 173 -12.38 1.23 -13.22
N CYS A 174 -12.75 -0.01 -13.46
CA CYS A 174 -12.77 -0.68 -14.74
C CYS A 174 -14.22 -0.83 -15.24
N GLY A 175 -14.43 -0.61 -16.54
CA GLY A 175 -15.73 -0.67 -17.20
C GLY A 175 -15.84 -1.74 -18.30
N ASP A 176 -14.92 -2.72 -18.34
CA ASP A 176 -14.97 -3.85 -19.27
C ASP A 176 -16.12 -4.83 -18.94
N PRO A 177 -16.43 -5.81 -19.83
CA PRO A 177 -17.55 -6.71 -19.65
C PRO A 177 -17.54 -7.49 -18.32
N HIS A 178 -16.36 -7.88 -17.78
CA HIS A 178 -16.27 -8.60 -16.52
C HIS A 178 -16.63 -7.69 -15.34
N CYS A 179 -16.06 -6.49 -15.30
CA CYS A 179 -16.38 -5.49 -14.29
C CYS A 179 -17.85 -5.06 -14.36
N ARG A 180 -18.41 -4.85 -15.57
CA ARG A 180 -19.84 -4.51 -15.75
C ARG A 180 -20.76 -5.56 -15.15
N ALA A 181 -20.47 -6.84 -15.35
CA ALA A 181 -21.25 -7.93 -14.77
C ALA A 181 -21.20 -7.90 -13.23
N GLN A 182 -20.05 -7.60 -12.65
CA GLN A 182 -19.91 -7.51 -11.19
C GLN A 182 -20.59 -6.25 -10.62
N PHE A 183 -20.46 -5.07 -11.25
CA PHE A 183 -21.23 -3.89 -10.85
C PHE A 183 -22.75 -4.15 -10.88
N ALA A 184 -23.25 -4.83 -11.91
CA ALA A 184 -24.66 -5.21 -11.99
C ALA A 184 -25.05 -6.17 -10.84
N ALA A 185 -24.18 -7.10 -10.45
CA ALA A 185 -24.42 -7.99 -9.32
C ALA A 185 -24.44 -7.24 -7.98
N GLU A 186 -23.64 -6.16 -7.84
CA GLU A 186 -23.65 -5.23 -6.70
C GLU A 186 -24.84 -4.23 -6.75
N GLY A 187 -25.71 -4.33 -7.77
CA GLY A 187 -26.87 -3.46 -7.93
C GLY A 187 -26.54 -2.08 -8.53
N VAL A 188 -25.38 -1.91 -9.15
CA VAL A 188 -24.96 -0.66 -9.79
C VAL A 188 -25.06 -0.77 -11.32
N ASP A 189 -25.90 0.06 -11.92
CA ASP A 189 -26.01 0.20 -13.38
C ASP A 189 -24.99 1.25 -13.87
N LEU A 190 -23.95 0.81 -14.57
CA LEU A 190 -22.92 1.72 -15.11
C LEU A 190 -23.47 2.66 -16.21
N GLU A 191 -24.56 2.33 -16.90
CA GLU A 191 -25.18 3.26 -17.83
C GLU A 191 -25.89 4.40 -17.06
N ALA A 192 -26.50 4.10 -15.92
CA ALA A 192 -27.04 5.13 -15.04
C ALA A 192 -25.92 6.03 -14.46
N VAL A 193 -24.77 5.46 -14.08
CA VAL A 193 -23.59 6.23 -13.64
C VAL A 193 -23.12 7.18 -14.74
N LYS A 194 -22.97 6.70 -15.97
CA LYS A 194 -22.60 7.53 -17.13
C LYS A 194 -23.58 8.68 -17.34
N ALA A 195 -24.87 8.35 -17.38
CA ALA A 195 -25.92 9.37 -17.57
C ALA A 195 -25.92 10.42 -16.46
N ALA A 196 -25.65 10.03 -15.21
CA ALA A 196 -25.54 10.96 -14.09
C ALA A 196 -24.31 11.88 -14.25
N ILE A 197 -23.16 11.34 -14.66
CA ILE A 197 -21.94 12.15 -14.91
C ILE A 197 -22.15 13.08 -16.11
N ASP A 198 -22.77 12.61 -17.20
CA ASP A 198 -23.08 13.45 -18.36
C ASP A 198 -24.02 14.63 -18.00
N ALA A 199 -24.96 14.40 -17.08
CA ALA A 199 -25.91 15.42 -16.63
C ALA A 199 -25.35 16.40 -15.58
N GLN A 200 -24.49 15.93 -14.69
CA GLN A 200 -24.02 16.68 -13.51
C GLN A 200 -22.56 17.15 -13.64
N GLY A 201 -21.78 16.56 -14.54
CA GLY A 201 -20.32 16.78 -14.61
C GLY A 201 -19.66 16.42 -13.28
N ASP A 202 -18.69 17.22 -12.88
CA ASP A 202 -17.94 17.01 -11.63
C ASP A 202 -18.81 17.03 -10.37
N ALA A 203 -20.00 17.67 -10.41
CA ALA A 203 -20.90 17.71 -9.25
C ALA A 203 -21.35 16.30 -8.80
N PHE A 204 -21.34 15.30 -9.71
CA PHE A 204 -21.57 13.90 -9.37
C PHE A 204 -20.63 13.38 -8.27
N PHE A 205 -19.38 13.86 -8.25
CA PHE A 205 -18.38 13.48 -7.27
C PHE A 205 -18.37 14.32 -5.99
N SER A 206 -19.31 15.26 -5.85
CA SER A 206 -19.39 16.10 -4.63
C SER A 206 -19.62 15.26 -3.39
N VAL A 207 -19.05 15.70 -2.28
CA VAL A 207 -19.19 15.04 -0.98
C VAL A 207 -19.93 15.91 0.02
N LYS A 208 -20.70 15.31 0.93
CA LYS A 208 -21.31 15.98 2.08
C LYS A 208 -20.25 16.29 3.12
N SER A 209 -19.33 15.36 3.31
CA SER A 209 -18.18 15.50 4.20
C SER A 209 -17.00 14.67 3.68
N PHE A 210 -15.80 15.07 4.06
CA PHE A 210 -14.59 14.30 3.80
C PHE A 210 -13.80 14.21 5.10
N ASP A 211 -13.86 13.03 5.72
CA ASP A 211 -13.15 12.75 6.95
C ASP A 211 -11.76 12.16 6.63
N PRO A 212 -10.65 12.69 7.18
CA PRO A 212 -9.31 12.16 6.88
C PRO A 212 -9.13 10.68 7.20
N ALA A 213 -9.85 10.16 8.20
CA ALA A 213 -9.75 8.76 8.60
C ALA A 213 -10.72 7.83 7.85
N LYS A 214 -11.84 8.35 7.36
CA LYS A 214 -12.93 7.55 6.76
C LYS A 214 -13.08 7.75 5.25
N GLY A 215 -12.45 8.80 4.71
CA GLY A 215 -12.62 9.18 3.31
C GLY A 215 -13.91 9.94 3.03
N PRO A 216 -14.40 9.90 1.76
CA PRO A 216 -15.53 10.69 1.30
C PRO A 216 -16.89 10.12 1.72
N GLU A 217 -17.81 11.01 2.15
CA GLU A 217 -19.25 10.75 2.17
C GLU A 217 -19.89 11.43 0.95
N PHE A 218 -20.10 10.68 -0.12
CA PHE A 218 -20.64 11.23 -1.37
C PHE A 218 -22.03 11.86 -1.18
N ALA A 219 -22.29 12.97 -1.85
CA ALA A 219 -23.58 13.65 -1.85
C ALA A 219 -24.61 12.91 -2.72
N ASP A 220 -24.15 12.40 -3.88
CA ASP A 220 -24.98 11.60 -4.79
C ASP A 220 -24.99 10.12 -4.32
N PRO A 221 -26.18 9.54 -4.07
CA PRO A 221 -26.29 8.13 -3.67
C PRO A 221 -25.74 7.13 -4.70
N LEU A 222 -25.80 7.47 -6.00
CA LEU A 222 -25.28 6.60 -7.05
C LEU A 222 -23.74 6.64 -7.08
N ALA A 223 -23.14 7.80 -6.83
CA ALA A 223 -21.68 7.90 -6.63
C ALA A 223 -21.24 7.05 -5.42
N ALA A 224 -21.93 7.17 -4.29
CA ALA A 224 -21.66 6.35 -3.11
C ALA A 224 -21.74 4.86 -3.42
N ALA A 225 -22.82 4.42 -4.08
CA ALA A 225 -23.00 3.02 -4.48
C ALA A 225 -21.90 2.54 -5.44
N PHE A 226 -21.51 3.38 -6.41
CA PHE A 226 -20.43 3.06 -7.37
C PHE A 226 -19.10 2.80 -6.67
N PHE A 227 -18.66 3.69 -5.77
CA PHE A 227 -17.37 3.54 -5.09
C PHE A 227 -17.37 2.39 -4.07
N VAL A 228 -18.50 2.10 -3.41
CA VAL A 228 -18.65 0.91 -2.56
C VAL A 228 -18.55 -0.36 -3.40
N ALA A 229 -19.32 -0.47 -4.48
CA ALA A 229 -19.26 -1.63 -5.37
C ALA A 229 -17.86 -1.82 -5.96
N LYS A 230 -17.21 -0.73 -6.39
CA LYS A 230 -15.82 -0.77 -6.85
C LYS A 230 -14.86 -1.33 -5.80
N GLY A 231 -15.02 -0.90 -4.54
CA GLY A 231 -14.27 -1.44 -3.41
C GLY A 231 -14.44 -2.94 -3.26
N HIS A 232 -15.66 -3.44 -3.29
CA HIS A 232 -15.97 -4.88 -3.21
C HIS A 232 -15.37 -5.66 -4.39
N ILE A 233 -15.53 -5.16 -5.61
CA ILE A 233 -15.08 -5.83 -6.84
C ILE A 233 -13.55 -5.96 -6.85
N VAL A 234 -12.85 -4.85 -6.67
CA VAL A 234 -11.38 -4.83 -6.74
C VAL A 234 -10.78 -5.60 -5.57
N SER A 235 -11.26 -5.34 -4.34
CA SER A 235 -10.74 -6.05 -3.16
C SER A 235 -11.08 -7.54 -3.16
N GLY A 236 -12.23 -7.94 -3.73
CA GLY A 236 -12.57 -9.35 -3.92
C GLY A 236 -11.65 -10.06 -4.92
N ALA A 237 -11.27 -9.39 -6.00
CA ALA A 237 -10.28 -9.91 -6.94
C ALA A 237 -8.89 -10.07 -6.28
N VAL A 238 -8.45 -9.07 -5.51
CA VAL A 238 -7.21 -9.14 -4.73
C VAL A 238 -7.25 -10.27 -3.71
N ALA A 239 -8.35 -10.42 -2.98
CA ALA A 239 -8.53 -11.50 -2.01
C ALA A 239 -8.35 -12.88 -2.65
N SER A 240 -8.91 -13.09 -3.85
CA SER A 240 -8.75 -14.33 -4.60
C SER A 240 -7.29 -14.63 -4.96
N VAL A 241 -6.53 -13.63 -5.39
CA VAL A 241 -5.10 -13.75 -5.68
C VAL A 241 -4.30 -14.02 -4.40
N ALA A 242 -4.60 -13.31 -3.33
CA ALA A 242 -3.95 -13.49 -2.03
C ALA A 242 -4.17 -14.89 -1.47
N ASP A 243 -5.40 -15.40 -1.50
CA ASP A 243 -5.72 -16.76 -1.03
C ASP A 243 -5.02 -17.84 -1.87
N ALA A 244 -4.87 -17.61 -3.19
CA ALA A 244 -4.11 -18.51 -4.06
C ALA A 244 -2.61 -18.55 -3.71
N PHE A 245 -2.00 -17.42 -3.29
CA PHE A 245 -0.63 -17.40 -2.77
C PHE A 245 -0.51 -18.05 -1.39
N ARG A 246 -1.47 -17.80 -0.50
CA ARG A 246 -1.52 -18.46 0.82
C ARG A 246 -1.67 -19.97 0.70
N ALA A 247 -2.44 -20.46 -0.29
CA ALA A 247 -2.56 -21.88 -0.59
C ALA A 247 -1.23 -22.53 -1.05
N ARG A 248 -0.26 -21.73 -1.54
CA ARG A 248 1.11 -22.13 -1.84
C ARG A 248 2.04 -22.10 -0.62
N GLY A 249 1.54 -21.74 0.56
CA GLY A 249 2.31 -21.63 1.80
C GLY A 249 3.08 -20.30 1.94
N LEU A 250 2.76 -19.30 1.13
CA LEU A 250 3.43 -18.01 1.14
C LEU A 250 2.75 -17.02 2.07
N GLN A 251 3.52 -16.19 2.76
CA GLN A 251 3.03 -15.00 3.43
C GLN A 251 2.53 -13.99 2.39
N VAL A 252 1.51 -13.21 2.74
CA VAL A 252 0.96 -12.16 1.86
C VAL A 252 1.01 -10.81 2.55
N GLY A 253 1.83 -9.90 2.03
CA GLY A 253 1.79 -8.48 2.32
C GLY A 253 1.06 -7.72 1.22
N MET A 254 0.42 -6.60 1.55
CA MET A 254 -0.32 -5.78 0.59
C MET A 254 0.09 -4.32 0.64
N ASP A 255 0.39 -3.73 -0.53
CA ASP A 255 0.62 -2.29 -0.69
C ASP A 255 -0.69 -1.56 -0.95
N LEU A 256 -1.05 -0.64 -0.07
CA LEU A 256 -2.33 0.06 -0.11
C LEU A 256 -2.13 1.58 -0.21
N PHE A 257 -3.05 2.24 -0.88
CA PHE A 257 -3.18 3.69 -0.76
C PHE A 257 -3.53 4.07 0.69
N ALA A 258 -3.17 5.28 1.08
CA ALA A 258 -3.58 5.82 2.37
C ALA A 258 -5.12 5.73 2.53
N PRO A 259 -5.63 5.41 3.73
CA PRO A 259 -7.06 5.12 3.95
C PRO A 259 -8.02 6.14 3.35
N PHE A 260 -7.72 7.43 3.42
CA PHE A 260 -8.60 8.48 2.91
C PHE A 260 -8.75 8.49 1.38
N MET A 261 -7.76 7.97 0.62
CA MET A 261 -7.78 7.89 -0.84
C MET A 261 -8.13 6.48 -1.36
N ALA A 262 -8.05 5.47 -0.52
CA ALA A 262 -8.28 4.07 -0.88
C ALA A 262 -9.64 3.80 -1.58
N PRO A 263 -10.77 4.44 -1.19
CA PRO A 263 -12.05 4.24 -1.87
C PRO A 263 -12.03 4.60 -3.37
N PHE A 264 -11.26 5.62 -3.77
CA PHE A 264 -11.19 6.04 -5.16
C PHE A 264 -10.50 5.03 -6.08
N VAL A 265 -9.62 4.21 -5.52
CA VAL A 265 -8.87 3.20 -6.26
C VAL A 265 -9.40 1.78 -6.07
N GLY A 266 -10.55 1.63 -5.37
CA GLY A 266 -11.21 0.34 -5.16
C GLY A 266 -10.55 -0.52 -4.08
N GLN A 267 -9.87 0.06 -3.11
CA GLN A 267 -9.30 -0.66 -1.98
C GLN A 267 -10.20 -0.54 -0.73
N ASP A 268 -10.81 -1.66 -0.35
CA ASP A 268 -11.56 -1.80 0.90
C ASP A 268 -10.67 -2.48 1.95
N TYR A 269 -10.22 -1.71 2.93
CA TYR A 269 -9.36 -2.20 4.01
C TYR A 269 -9.99 -3.32 4.84
N ALA A 270 -11.33 -3.29 5.02
CA ALA A 270 -12.02 -4.30 5.81
C ALA A 270 -12.01 -5.67 5.11
N ILE A 271 -12.05 -5.68 3.78
CA ILE A 271 -11.92 -6.91 2.99
C ILE A 271 -10.45 -7.33 2.93
N LEU A 272 -9.56 -6.43 2.46
CA LEU A 272 -8.16 -6.76 2.17
C LEU A 272 -7.41 -7.27 3.41
N ALA A 273 -7.62 -6.65 4.56
CA ALA A 273 -6.97 -7.06 5.80
C ALA A 273 -7.35 -8.47 6.32
N GLN A 274 -8.42 -9.07 5.81
CA GLN A 274 -8.78 -10.45 6.14
C GLN A 274 -7.98 -11.48 5.32
N HIS A 275 -7.41 -11.05 4.19
CA HIS A 275 -6.67 -11.88 3.26
C HIS A 275 -5.17 -11.59 3.26
N ALA A 276 -4.70 -10.66 4.10
CA ALA A 276 -3.29 -10.29 4.26
C ALA A 276 -2.74 -10.80 5.60
N ASP A 277 -1.46 -11.19 5.62
CA ASP A 277 -0.71 -11.37 6.86
C ASP A 277 -0.27 -10.01 7.40
N PHE A 278 0.05 -9.06 6.52
CA PHE A 278 0.25 -7.66 6.88
C PHE A 278 -0.17 -6.70 5.77
N ILE A 279 -0.53 -5.48 6.17
CA ILE A 279 -0.80 -4.36 5.26
C ILE A 279 0.24 -3.25 5.42
N LYS A 280 0.57 -2.62 4.30
CA LYS A 280 1.45 -1.47 4.22
C LYS A 280 0.75 -0.33 3.49
N PRO A 281 0.00 0.53 4.18
CA PRO A 281 -0.47 1.79 3.60
C PRO A 281 0.69 2.71 3.24
N MET A 282 0.64 3.34 2.07
CA MET A 282 1.59 4.34 1.61
C MET A 282 1.30 5.68 2.28
N LEU A 283 1.88 5.91 3.47
CA LEU A 283 1.65 7.12 4.26
C LEU A 283 2.73 8.19 3.96
N TYR A 284 2.91 8.48 2.68
CA TYR A 284 3.94 9.36 2.15
C TYR A 284 3.50 10.82 2.21
N ARG A 285 3.98 11.55 3.24
CA ARG A 285 3.63 12.96 3.47
C ARG A 285 4.47 13.94 2.64
N ALA A 286 5.74 13.60 2.41
CA ALA A 286 6.68 14.47 1.71
C ALA A 286 6.70 14.23 0.19
N THR A 287 6.18 13.11 -0.29
CA THR A 287 6.23 12.74 -1.71
C THR A 287 5.28 13.59 -2.53
N THR A 288 5.83 14.31 -3.52
CA THR A 288 5.12 15.14 -4.50
C THR A 288 5.02 14.45 -5.87
N ALA A 289 4.81 13.14 -5.83
CA ALA A 289 4.69 12.23 -6.99
C ALA A 289 3.59 11.19 -6.69
N PRO A 290 3.19 10.33 -7.65
CA PRO A 290 2.19 9.30 -7.44
C PRO A 290 2.40 8.48 -6.18
N ALA A 291 1.31 8.12 -5.51
CA ALA A 291 1.21 7.54 -4.19
C ALA A 291 1.56 8.48 -3.00
N GLY A 292 2.10 9.67 -3.25
CA GLY A 292 2.21 10.70 -2.21
C GLY A 292 0.82 11.22 -1.80
N MET A 293 0.52 11.24 -0.50
CA MET A 293 -0.81 11.58 0.00
C MET A 293 -1.27 12.96 -0.46
N GLY A 294 -0.42 13.98 -0.32
CA GLY A 294 -0.72 15.34 -0.76
C GLY A 294 -0.86 15.45 -2.27
N PHE A 295 0.00 14.77 -3.02
CA PHE A 295 -0.03 14.76 -4.47
C PHE A 295 -1.33 14.17 -5.02
N GLU A 296 -1.73 12.99 -4.56
CA GLU A 296 -2.97 12.33 -4.99
C GLU A 296 -4.22 13.16 -4.63
N TYR A 297 -4.23 13.78 -3.47
CA TYR A 297 -5.35 14.60 -3.04
C TYR A 297 -5.46 15.90 -3.85
N GLU A 298 -4.35 16.56 -4.17
CA GLU A 298 -4.36 17.76 -5.03
C GLU A 298 -4.72 17.40 -6.48
N LEU A 299 -4.35 16.21 -6.97
CA LEU A 299 -4.82 15.69 -8.25
C LEU A 299 -6.35 15.55 -8.25
N LEU A 300 -6.94 14.92 -7.22
CA LEU A 300 -8.40 14.83 -7.08
C LEU A 300 -9.05 16.20 -7.23
N ARG A 301 -8.57 17.21 -6.49
CA ARG A 301 -9.14 18.57 -6.52
C ARG A 301 -8.96 19.27 -7.87
N ARG A 302 -7.85 18.99 -8.55
CA ARG A 302 -7.54 19.52 -9.88
C ARG A 302 -8.40 18.88 -10.97
N GLU A 303 -8.58 17.57 -10.91
CA GLU A 303 -9.34 16.81 -11.91
C GLU A 303 -10.87 16.97 -11.75
N LEU A 304 -11.33 17.41 -10.57
CA LEU A 304 -12.74 17.62 -10.23
C LEU A 304 -13.01 19.07 -9.75
N PRO A 305 -12.71 20.10 -10.57
CA PRO A 305 -12.83 21.50 -10.12
C PRO A 305 -14.27 21.94 -9.82
N GLY A 306 -15.26 21.25 -10.39
CA GLY A 306 -16.70 21.50 -10.13
C GLY A 306 -17.29 20.71 -8.97
N ALA A 307 -16.55 19.75 -8.39
CA ALA A 307 -16.99 19.01 -7.22
C ALA A 307 -16.82 19.84 -5.93
N THR A 308 -17.76 19.68 -5.01
CA THR A 308 -17.77 20.45 -3.74
C THR A 308 -17.61 19.53 -2.53
N GLY A 309 -17.28 20.13 -1.37
CA GLY A 309 -17.18 19.41 -0.10
C GLY A 309 -15.77 18.86 0.23
N TYR A 310 -14.80 19.04 -0.66
CA TYR A 310 -13.41 18.62 -0.44
C TYR A 310 -12.62 19.71 0.29
N PRO A 311 -12.27 19.54 1.57
CA PRO A 311 -11.49 20.53 2.32
C PRO A 311 -10.04 20.58 1.83
N SER A 312 -9.29 21.60 2.22
CA SER A 312 -7.83 21.56 2.11
C SER A 312 -7.24 20.75 3.25
N PHE A 313 -6.28 19.87 2.93
CA PHE A 313 -5.52 19.14 3.93
C PHE A 313 -4.04 19.54 3.87
N GLU A 314 -3.44 19.70 5.04
CA GLU A 314 -1.99 19.75 5.18
C GLU A 314 -1.51 18.38 5.64
N MET A 315 -0.42 17.89 5.06
CA MET A 315 0.14 16.57 5.38
C MET A 315 0.97 16.62 6.66
N THR A 316 0.31 17.02 7.75
CA THR A 316 0.92 17.18 9.09
C THR A 316 1.11 15.82 9.79
N PRO A 317 1.86 15.78 10.91
CA PRO A 317 1.90 14.60 11.76
C PRO A 317 0.52 14.17 12.29
N GLU A 318 -0.38 15.13 12.60
CA GLU A 318 -1.76 14.84 13.04
C GLU A 318 -2.59 14.23 11.91
N PHE A 319 -2.35 14.63 10.65
CA PHE A 319 -2.96 13.97 9.51
C PHE A 319 -2.46 12.53 9.36
N LEU A 320 -1.17 12.29 9.60
CA LEU A 320 -0.61 10.94 9.66
C LEU A 320 -1.32 10.11 10.74
N ASP A 321 -1.50 10.64 11.96
CA ASP A 321 -2.21 9.94 13.03
C ASP A 321 -3.62 9.54 12.63
N SER A 322 -4.35 10.39 11.90
CA SER A 322 -5.69 10.04 11.41
C SER A 322 -5.69 8.83 10.48
N GLN A 323 -4.64 8.66 9.67
CA GLN A 323 -4.48 7.50 8.79
C GLN A 323 -4.08 6.24 9.58
N LEU A 324 -3.23 6.40 10.60
CA LEU A 324 -2.86 5.31 11.52
C LEU A 324 -4.07 4.84 12.34
N ASP A 325 -4.90 5.75 12.82
CA ASP A 325 -6.16 5.43 13.50
C ASP A 325 -7.13 4.66 12.59
N ALA A 326 -7.23 5.05 11.32
CA ALA A 326 -8.10 4.38 10.35
C ALA A 326 -7.70 2.91 10.12
N MET A 327 -6.41 2.60 10.12
CA MET A 327 -5.93 1.23 9.91
C MET A 327 -5.90 0.38 11.19
N ALA A 328 -5.95 0.99 12.37
CA ALA A 328 -5.81 0.30 13.65
C ALA A 328 -6.83 -0.84 13.89
N PRO A 329 -8.13 -0.73 13.52
CA PRO A 329 -9.12 -1.75 13.83
C PRO A 329 -9.01 -3.04 13.00
N HIS A 330 -8.20 -3.06 11.93
CA HIS A 330 -8.11 -4.21 11.03
C HIS A 330 -7.30 -5.37 11.64
N PRO A 331 -7.61 -6.65 11.34
CA PRO A 331 -7.11 -7.79 12.10
C PRO A 331 -5.66 -8.20 11.79
N CYS A 332 -5.10 -7.83 10.63
CA CYS A 332 -3.74 -8.23 10.22
C CYS A 332 -2.63 -7.40 10.90
N GLU A 333 -1.36 -7.78 10.74
CA GLU A 333 -0.22 -6.95 11.14
C GLU A 333 -0.19 -5.63 10.34
N LYS A 334 0.29 -4.55 10.94
CA LYS A 334 0.38 -3.22 10.34
C LYS A 334 1.83 -2.77 10.31
N TYR A 335 2.29 -2.50 9.08
CA TYR A 335 3.59 -1.92 8.80
C TYR A 335 3.42 -0.70 7.89
N PRO A 336 3.00 0.46 8.43
CA PRO A 336 2.86 1.67 7.63
C PRO A 336 4.11 1.96 6.82
N GLY A 337 3.95 2.31 5.55
CA GLY A 337 5.04 2.74 4.69
C GLY A 337 5.44 4.17 5.01
N ILE A 338 6.70 4.36 5.40
CA ILE A 338 7.29 5.69 5.62
C ILE A 338 8.43 5.92 4.64
N GLU A 339 8.55 7.17 4.16
CA GLU A 339 9.57 7.56 3.20
C GLU A 339 10.93 7.71 3.88
N ILE A 340 11.93 7.02 3.34
CA ILE A 340 13.32 7.13 3.79
C ILE A 340 14.28 7.67 2.72
N ASN A 341 13.79 7.81 1.47
CA ASN A 341 14.60 8.31 0.38
C ASN A 341 14.54 9.83 0.31
N TYR A 342 15.67 10.45 -0.01
CA TYR A 342 15.72 11.85 -0.40
C TYR A 342 15.83 11.95 -1.92
N ARG A 343 14.90 12.70 -2.53
CA ARG A 343 14.94 13.03 -3.95
C ARG A 343 14.47 14.46 -4.15
N ALA A 344 15.37 15.32 -4.59
CA ALA A 344 15.07 16.74 -4.80
C ALA A 344 13.86 16.92 -5.73
N GLY A 345 12.89 17.76 -5.34
CA GLY A 345 11.66 18.02 -6.08
C GLY A 345 10.64 16.88 -6.08
N VAL A 346 10.93 15.74 -5.44
CA VAL A 346 10.00 14.59 -5.35
C VAL A 346 9.71 14.24 -3.89
N ALA A 347 10.73 14.03 -3.08
CA ALA A 347 10.57 13.75 -1.66
C ALA A 347 11.76 14.31 -0.88
N GLU A 348 11.60 15.48 -0.30
CA GLU A 348 12.64 16.17 0.44
C GLU A 348 12.58 15.79 1.92
N THR A 349 12.89 14.54 2.21
CA THR A 349 12.92 13.99 3.56
C THR A 349 14.22 14.37 4.31
N SER A 350 14.18 14.29 5.64
CA SER A 350 15.36 14.46 6.50
C SER A 350 15.38 13.39 7.60
N PRO A 351 16.50 13.20 8.31
CA PRO A 351 16.55 12.31 9.47
C PRO A 351 15.50 12.64 10.54
N GLU A 352 15.19 13.93 10.73
CA GLU A 352 14.16 14.40 11.68
C GLU A 352 12.76 13.99 11.22
N TYR A 353 12.44 14.18 9.93
CA TYR A 353 11.20 13.76 9.32
C TYR A 353 10.96 12.25 9.45
N VAL A 354 12.01 11.45 9.17
CA VAL A 354 11.93 9.98 9.27
C VAL A 354 11.70 9.56 10.72
N ARG A 355 12.41 10.14 11.67
CA ARG A 355 12.25 9.87 13.10
C ARG A 355 10.88 10.27 13.61
N GLU A 356 10.38 11.46 13.23
CA GLU A 356 9.04 11.94 13.58
C GLU A 356 7.98 10.96 13.05
N SER A 357 7.99 10.62 11.76
CA SER A 357 7.04 9.69 11.16
C SER A 357 7.03 8.33 11.87
N LEU A 358 8.22 7.78 12.20
CA LEU A 358 8.32 6.55 12.96
C LEU A 358 7.73 6.69 14.38
N SER A 359 7.95 7.83 15.06
CA SER A 359 7.45 8.03 16.42
C SER A 359 5.92 7.95 16.48
N HIS A 360 5.22 8.50 15.48
CA HIS A 360 3.77 8.39 15.33
C HIS A 360 3.32 6.95 15.08
N VAL A 361 3.98 6.22 14.18
CA VAL A 361 3.73 4.79 13.93
C VAL A 361 3.86 3.97 15.21
N MET A 362 4.94 4.18 15.97
CA MET A 362 5.20 3.42 17.20
C MET A 362 4.24 3.78 18.33
N ALA A 363 3.74 5.02 18.38
CA ALA A 363 2.71 5.44 19.34
C ALA A 363 1.41 4.65 19.18
N HIS A 364 1.07 4.21 17.95
CA HIS A 364 -0.08 3.33 17.65
C HIS A 364 0.16 1.85 17.98
N ARG A 365 1.36 1.50 18.47
CA ARG A 365 1.74 0.13 18.87
C ARG A 365 1.64 -0.89 17.73
N PHE A 366 1.90 -0.48 16.52
CA PHE A 366 2.02 -1.38 15.38
C PHE A 366 3.32 -2.18 15.44
N GLN A 367 3.44 -3.20 14.59
CA GLN A 367 4.57 -4.12 14.61
C GLN A 367 5.87 -3.46 14.18
N GLY A 368 5.79 -2.38 13.38
CA GLY A 368 6.92 -1.63 12.86
C GLY A 368 6.51 -0.80 11.66
N ALA A 369 7.45 -0.58 10.74
CA ALA A 369 7.23 0.16 9.51
C ALA A 369 7.88 -0.52 8.31
N VAL A 370 7.32 -0.28 7.10
CA VAL A 370 8.02 -0.52 5.84
C VAL A 370 8.79 0.74 5.47
N LEU A 371 10.10 0.60 5.27
CA LEU A 371 10.99 1.68 4.87
C LEU A 371 10.98 1.80 3.34
N SER A 372 10.33 2.83 2.85
CA SER A 372 10.03 3.03 1.43
C SER A 372 10.82 4.21 0.86
N TRP A 373 11.24 4.19 -0.38
CA TRP A 373 10.83 3.25 -1.45
C TRP A 373 11.91 2.22 -1.76
N ASN A 374 13.18 2.62 -1.64
CA ASN A 374 14.32 1.79 -2.04
C ASN A 374 15.48 2.00 -1.07
N VAL A 375 15.73 1.01 -0.25
CA VAL A 375 16.80 1.07 0.76
C VAL A 375 18.18 1.20 0.12
N MET A 376 18.34 0.78 -1.15
CA MET A 376 19.60 0.91 -1.90
C MET A 376 20.01 2.36 -2.09
N GLU A 377 19.06 3.28 -2.17
CA GLU A 377 19.26 4.71 -2.43
C GLU A 377 19.05 5.59 -1.19
N ALA A 378 18.63 4.98 -0.07
CA ALA A 378 18.35 5.74 1.14
C ALA A 378 19.63 6.27 1.79
N PRO A 379 19.69 7.55 2.22
CA PRO A 379 20.82 8.08 2.97
C PRO A 379 21.00 7.35 4.31
N ASP A 380 22.24 7.01 4.66
CA ASP A 380 22.57 6.34 5.92
C ASP A 380 22.08 7.11 7.14
N ALA A 381 22.11 8.44 7.08
CA ALA A 381 21.63 9.30 8.16
C ALA A 381 20.11 9.11 8.43
N HIS A 382 19.30 8.81 7.38
CA HIS A 382 17.87 8.51 7.52
C HIS A 382 17.64 7.16 8.20
N ILE A 383 18.44 6.14 7.83
CA ILE A 383 18.39 4.83 8.46
C ILE A 383 18.83 4.89 9.91
N ALA A 384 19.97 5.55 10.19
CA ALA A 384 20.49 5.71 11.54
C ALA A 384 19.53 6.47 12.48
N ALA A 385 18.68 7.35 11.93
CA ALA A 385 17.65 8.06 12.69
C ALA A 385 16.57 7.14 13.29
N LEU A 386 16.43 5.91 12.78
CA LEU A 386 15.47 4.91 13.22
C LEU A 386 16.03 4.00 14.34
N GLY A 387 17.32 3.98 14.54
CA GLY A 387 17.99 3.03 15.45
C GLY A 387 18.12 3.50 16.92
N LYS A 388 17.59 4.66 17.31
CA LYS A 388 17.77 5.22 18.66
C LYS A 388 16.47 5.70 19.26
#